data_3a14588958c090269c469a73df2e550f
#
_entry.id   3a14588958c090269c469a73df2e550f
#
_cell.length_a   1.000
_cell.length_b   1.000
_cell.length_c   1.000
_cell.angle_alpha   90.00
_cell.angle_beta   90.00
_cell.angle_gamma   90.00
#
_symmetry.space_group_name_H-M   'P 1'
#
loop_
_entity.id
_entity.type
_entity.pdbx_description
1 polymer ?
#
loop_
_entity_poly.entity_id
_entity_poly.type
_entity_poly.pdbx_seq_one_letter_code
_entity_poly.pdbx_strand_id
1 'polypeptide(L)'
;MGMFYEEVKERLIRYARVNTQSAHFSGTWPTTHCQLDLARLLEKELLEIGASDVCLDEENCVVYAKIPSTMKGSDAESARPIGFVAHVDTSPDASGENVKPWVLENYDGSDILLNPEKKIVMRADEFPSLSRYVGQDLILTDGTTLLGGDDKASISAIMTMAAYYCAHPEIPHGLICLAFTPDEEVGGLAHTMDLARFGSPVAYTLDGDHLGWYEDETFNASGALISIRGRSVHTGTAKGIMVNAADIASAFMHMLPPAEKPQFTEGKEGFFHVVSCEATCDQAQLYLIVRDFDRDVFEKREAYLFDCVRTLNEQYGPETVSIEITEQYRNMKEVLQNYPELVADLKRAISDVGLTPVCEPFRGGTDGAALSFRGLPCPNLSAGYENAHGRFEYVPIQSMEKNVEILLRLCSIFAGTAV
;
A
#
# COMPACT_ATOMS: atom_id res chain seq x y z
N MET A 1 20.23 -11.99 19.10
CA MET A 1 19.84 -12.04 17.69
C MET A 1 18.89 -13.20 17.54
N GLY A 2 17.76 -12.97 16.90
CA GLY A 2 16.79 -14.02 16.60
C GLY A 2 17.25 -14.90 15.43
N MET A 3 16.44 -15.89 15.12
CA MET A 3 16.78 -16.91 14.11
C MET A 3 16.91 -16.37 12.68
N PHE A 4 16.12 -15.33 12.35
CA PHE A 4 16.02 -14.79 10.98
C PHE A 4 16.71 -13.42 10.80
N TYR A 5 17.37 -12.92 11.86
CA TYR A 5 17.93 -11.58 11.92
C TYR A 5 18.84 -11.24 10.73
N GLU A 6 19.87 -12.06 10.49
CA GLU A 6 20.83 -11.81 9.39
C GLU A 6 20.16 -11.89 8.03
N GLU A 7 19.27 -12.86 7.84
CA GLU A 7 18.62 -13.10 6.56
C GLU A 7 17.70 -11.94 6.13
N VAL A 8 16.83 -11.46 7.03
CA VAL A 8 15.94 -10.33 6.72
C VAL A 8 16.73 -9.03 6.52
N LYS A 9 17.76 -8.80 7.33
CA LYS A 9 18.64 -7.64 7.22
C LYS A 9 19.36 -7.60 5.88
N GLU A 10 20.01 -8.70 5.49
CA GLU A 10 20.77 -8.77 4.23
C GLU A 10 19.85 -8.63 3.01
N ARG A 11 18.66 -9.23 3.05
CA ARG A 11 17.66 -9.08 1.98
C ARG A 11 17.21 -7.64 1.84
N LEU A 12 16.75 -7.00 2.93
CA LEU A 12 16.29 -5.62 2.85
C LEU A 12 17.40 -4.68 2.34
N ILE A 13 18.63 -4.78 2.87
CA ILE A 13 19.77 -3.98 2.42
C ILE A 13 20.05 -4.18 0.93
N ARG A 14 19.93 -5.42 0.43
CA ARG A 14 20.12 -5.72 -0.99
C ARG A 14 18.99 -5.17 -1.85
N TYR A 15 17.74 -5.37 -1.45
CA TYR A 15 16.57 -4.92 -2.21
C TYR A 15 16.42 -3.39 -2.19
N ALA A 16 16.69 -2.74 -1.08
CA ALA A 16 16.66 -1.28 -0.97
C ALA A 16 17.60 -0.56 -1.95
N ARG A 17 18.71 -1.22 -2.36
CA ARG A 17 19.65 -0.66 -3.34
C ARG A 17 19.16 -0.71 -4.78
N VAL A 18 18.14 -1.51 -5.06
CA VAL A 18 17.50 -1.58 -6.38
C VAL A 18 16.47 -0.47 -6.48
N ASN A 19 16.62 0.43 -7.45
CA ASN A 19 15.62 1.46 -7.71
C ASN A 19 14.37 0.81 -8.32
N THR A 20 13.21 1.04 -7.70
CA THR A 20 11.92 0.50 -8.17
C THR A 20 10.83 1.56 -8.12
N GLN A 21 11.20 2.83 -8.14
CA GLN A 21 10.26 3.93 -8.02
C GLN A 21 9.21 3.90 -9.13
N SER A 22 7.94 3.90 -8.75
CA SER A 22 6.81 4.04 -9.67
C SER A 22 6.63 5.49 -10.13
N ALA A 23 5.72 5.75 -11.07
CA ALA A 23 5.49 7.08 -11.60
C ALA A 23 4.00 7.33 -11.91
N HIS A 24 3.48 8.43 -11.35
CA HIS A 24 2.14 8.87 -11.71
C HIS A 24 2.05 9.24 -13.20
N PHE A 25 0.93 8.91 -13.82
CA PHE A 25 0.57 9.35 -15.18
C PHE A 25 1.59 8.98 -16.27
N SER A 26 2.36 7.91 -16.10
CA SER A 26 3.36 7.47 -17.10
C SER A 26 2.75 7.03 -18.42
N GLY A 27 1.51 6.53 -18.39
CA GLY A 27 0.84 5.96 -19.57
C GLY A 27 1.40 4.60 -20.00
N THR A 28 2.29 4.00 -19.21
CA THR A 28 2.88 2.67 -19.43
C THR A 28 2.54 1.72 -18.29
N TRP A 29 2.75 0.42 -18.51
CA TRP A 29 2.63 -0.62 -17.50
C TRP A 29 3.80 -1.60 -17.61
N PRO A 30 4.55 -1.91 -16.53
CA PRO A 30 4.51 -1.14 -15.28
C PRO A 30 4.81 0.34 -15.52
N THR A 31 4.46 1.21 -14.57
CA THR A 31 4.62 2.67 -14.75
C THR A 31 6.08 3.07 -14.95
N THR A 32 7.02 2.27 -14.46
CA THR A 32 8.45 2.39 -14.70
C THR A 32 9.09 1.02 -14.93
N HIS A 33 10.01 0.94 -15.88
CA HIS A 33 10.72 -0.32 -16.16
C HIS A 33 11.73 -0.73 -15.09
N CYS A 34 12.17 0.18 -14.22
CA CYS A 34 13.12 -0.14 -13.16
C CYS A 34 12.56 -1.13 -12.11
N GLN A 35 11.24 -1.26 -11.99
CA GLN A 35 10.59 -2.26 -11.14
C GLN A 35 10.95 -3.70 -11.56
N LEU A 36 11.16 -3.94 -12.86
CA LEU A 36 11.61 -5.24 -13.38
C LEU A 36 12.98 -5.66 -12.85
N ASP A 37 13.83 -4.74 -12.43
CA ASP A 37 15.15 -5.08 -11.92
C ASP A 37 15.06 -5.85 -10.59
N LEU A 38 14.16 -5.43 -9.69
CA LEU A 38 13.86 -6.18 -8.47
C LEU A 38 13.08 -7.45 -8.79
N ALA A 39 12.09 -7.39 -9.67
CA ALA A 39 11.31 -8.56 -10.06
C ALA A 39 12.21 -9.70 -10.59
N ARG A 40 13.19 -9.41 -11.46
CA ARG A 40 14.17 -10.36 -11.95
C ARG A 40 15.11 -10.90 -10.85
N LEU A 41 15.47 -10.03 -9.90
CA LEU A 41 16.27 -10.44 -8.75
C LEU A 41 15.51 -11.46 -7.88
N LEU A 42 14.21 -11.20 -7.64
CA LEU A 42 13.33 -12.07 -6.85
C LEU A 42 13.07 -13.40 -7.57
N GLU A 43 12.80 -13.38 -8.87
CA GLU A 43 12.68 -14.61 -9.67
C GLU A 43 13.94 -15.49 -9.55
N LYS A 44 15.11 -14.89 -9.73
CA LYS A 44 16.40 -15.60 -9.59
C LYS A 44 16.57 -16.18 -8.19
N GLU A 45 16.32 -15.41 -7.14
CA GLU A 45 16.47 -15.86 -5.75
C GLU A 45 15.47 -16.98 -5.41
N LEU A 46 14.22 -16.89 -5.89
CA LEU A 46 13.22 -17.95 -5.73
C LEU A 46 13.67 -19.29 -6.37
N LEU A 47 14.27 -19.22 -7.56
CA LEU A 47 14.86 -20.41 -8.21
C LEU A 47 16.04 -20.97 -7.40
N GLU A 48 16.92 -20.10 -6.89
CA GLU A 48 18.09 -20.49 -6.09
C GLU A 48 17.72 -21.15 -4.75
N ILE A 49 16.65 -20.69 -4.08
CA ILE A 49 16.17 -21.33 -2.84
C ILE A 49 15.37 -22.63 -3.09
N GLY A 50 15.04 -22.94 -4.34
CA GLY A 50 14.34 -24.17 -4.73
C GLY A 50 12.81 -24.08 -4.71
N ALA A 51 12.23 -22.90 -4.81
CA ALA A 51 10.80 -22.74 -4.99
C ALA A 51 10.34 -23.34 -6.34
N SER A 52 9.08 -23.74 -6.42
CA SER A 52 8.49 -24.29 -7.64
C SER A 52 7.60 -23.28 -8.37
N ASP A 53 7.26 -23.58 -9.62
CA ASP A 53 6.40 -22.75 -10.48
C ASP A 53 6.82 -21.27 -10.50
N VAL A 54 8.15 -21.02 -10.38
CA VAL A 54 8.71 -19.67 -10.43
C VAL A 54 8.56 -19.09 -11.82
N CYS A 55 7.96 -17.92 -11.92
CA CYS A 55 7.71 -17.26 -13.20
C CYS A 55 7.60 -15.75 -13.01
N LEU A 56 8.41 -14.99 -13.74
CA LEU A 56 8.22 -13.57 -13.94
C LEU A 56 7.34 -13.34 -15.19
N ASP A 57 6.19 -12.73 -15.00
CA ASP A 57 5.40 -12.14 -16.07
C ASP A 57 5.99 -10.75 -16.38
N GLU A 58 6.91 -10.69 -17.36
CA GLU A 58 7.60 -9.43 -17.68
C GLU A 58 6.66 -8.34 -18.23
N GLU A 59 5.57 -8.72 -18.91
CA GLU A 59 4.60 -7.76 -19.44
C GLU A 59 3.87 -7.04 -18.30
N ASN A 60 3.51 -7.79 -17.26
CA ASN A 60 2.78 -7.30 -16.10
C ASN A 60 3.66 -7.00 -14.89
N CYS A 61 4.95 -7.27 -14.97
CA CYS A 61 5.92 -7.12 -13.88
C CYS A 61 5.51 -7.86 -12.59
N VAL A 62 4.90 -9.04 -12.70
CA VAL A 62 4.47 -9.83 -11.55
C VAL A 62 5.31 -11.09 -11.44
N VAL A 63 5.90 -11.33 -10.27
CA VAL A 63 6.64 -12.56 -9.96
C VAL A 63 5.71 -13.51 -9.23
N TYR A 64 5.65 -14.75 -9.68
CA TYR A 64 4.92 -15.84 -9.04
C TYR A 64 5.86 -16.94 -8.59
N ALA A 65 5.55 -17.56 -7.47
CA ALA A 65 6.22 -18.79 -7.03
C ALA A 65 5.31 -19.62 -6.13
N LYS A 66 5.64 -20.90 -5.97
CA LYS A 66 4.96 -21.80 -5.06
C LYS A 66 5.96 -22.61 -4.24
N ILE A 67 5.57 -22.91 -3.01
CA ILE A 67 6.22 -23.92 -2.17
C ILE A 67 5.23 -25.06 -2.04
N PRO A 68 5.51 -26.23 -2.67
CA PRO A 68 4.59 -27.35 -2.69
C PRO A 68 4.32 -27.88 -1.28
N SER A 69 3.08 -28.31 -1.02
CA SER A 69 2.72 -28.91 0.26
C SER A 69 3.60 -30.10 0.60
N THR A 70 4.05 -30.20 1.84
CA THR A 70 4.76 -31.37 2.39
C THR A 70 3.81 -32.34 3.09
N MET A 71 2.52 -31.99 3.22
CA MET A 71 1.49 -32.83 3.86
C MET A 71 1.20 -34.09 3.04
N LYS A 72 0.84 -35.19 3.74
CA LYS A 72 0.56 -36.50 3.11
C LYS A 72 -0.74 -37.10 3.65
N GLY A 73 -1.36 -37.97 2.85
CA GLY A 73 -2.57 -38.69 3.23
C GLY A 73 -3.76 -37.76 3.56
N SER A 74 -4.52 -38.08 4.59
CA SER A 74 -5.69 -37.29 5.04
C SER A 74 -5.33 -35.86 5.43
N ASP A 75 -4.12 -35.62 5.91
CA ASP A 75 -3.68 -34.30 6.34
C ASP A 75 -3.48 -33.38 5.14
N ALA A 76 -3.07 -33.91 3.98
CA ALA A 76 -2.97 -33.17 2.74
C ALA A 76 -4.33 -32.67 2.22
N GLU A 77 -5.42 -33.43 2.48
CA GLU A 77 -6.78 -33.06 2.09
C GLU A 77 -7.36 -31.95 3.00
N SER A 78 -6.90 -31.86 4.24
CA SER A 78 -7.33 -30.87 5.22
C SER A 78 -6.53 -29.58 5.21
N ALA A 79 -5.30 -29.60 4.68
CA ALA A 79 -4.44 -28.45 4.58
C ALA A 79 -4.98 -27.44 3.54
N ARG A 80 -5.23 -26.21 3.99
CA ARG A 80 -5.71 -25.13 3.12
C ARG A 80 -4.52 -24.47 2.41
N PRO A 81 -4.60 -24.16 1.10
CA PRO A 81 -3.62 -23.30 0.45
C PRO A 81 -3.65 -21.88 1.05
N ILE A 82 -2.49 -21.25 1.11
CA ILE A 82 -2.33 -19.87 1.58
C ILE A 82 -1.48 -19.07 0.59
N GLY A 83 -1.83 -17.80 0.39
CA GLY A 83 -1.07 -16.90 -0.44
C GLY A 83 -0.48 -15.72 0.34
N PHE A 84 0.65 -15.20 -0.13
CA PHE A 84 1.26 -13.95 0.36
C PHE A 84 1.60 -13.06 -0.82
N VAL A 85 1.29 -11.76 -0.66
CA VAL A 85 1.50 -10.74 -1.69
C VAL A 85 2.22 -9.55 -1.06
N ALA A 86 3.16 -8.97 -1.78
CA ALA A 86 3.85 -7.72 -1.45
C ALA A 86 4.18 -6.96 -2.74
N HIS A 87 4.29 -5.63 -2.69
CA HIS A 87 4.59 -4.88 -3.89
C HIS A 87 6.09 -4.57 -4.04
N VAL A 88 6.55 -4.48 -5.30
CA VAL A 88 7.97 -4.25 -5.61
C VAL A 88 8.31 -2.77 -5.75
N ASP A 89 7.34 -1.94 -6.11
CA ASP A 89 7.57 -0.52 -6.34
C ASP A 89 7.78 0.25 -5.04
N THR A 90 8.28 1.44 -5.18
CA THR A 90 8.39 2.44 -4.11
C THR A 90 7.73 3.73 -4.54
N SER A 91 7.23 4.47 -3.57
CA SER A 91 6.54 5.74 -3.77
C SER A 91 7.35 6.74 -4.61
N PRO A 92 6.70 7.50 -5.51
CA PRO A 92 7.32 8.61 -6.22
C PRO A 92 7.53 9.87 -5.35
N ASP A 93 7.05 9.91 -4.11
CA ASP A 93 7.08 11.10 -3.25
C ASP A 93 8.49 11.49 -2.81
N ALA A 94 9.39 10.51 -2.68
CA ALA A 94 10.82 10.75 -2.42
C ALA A 94 11.67 9.88 -3.35
N SER A 95 12.89 10.34 -3.67
CA SER A 95 13.78 9.60 -4.58
C SER A 95 14.13 8.22 -4.05
N GLY A 96 13.96 7.19 -4.90
CA GLY A 96 14.44 5.82 -4.70
C GLY A 96 15.77 5.51 -5.39
N GLU A 97 16.46 6.54 -5.95
CA GLU A 97 17.71 6.34 -6.66
C GLU A 97 18.94 6.41 -5.75
N ASN A 98 19.85 5.46 -5.92
CA ASN A 98 21.12 5.39 -5.18
C ASN A 98 20.93 5.32 -3.65
N VAL A 99 19.95 4.58 -3.19
CA VAL A 99 19.68 4.33 -1.77
C VAL A 99 20.93 3.75 -1.10
N LYS A 100 21.30 4.32 0.06
CA LYS A 100 22.47 3.91 0.85
C LYS A 100 22.01 3.41 2.21
N PRO A 101 21.50 2.18 2.27
CA PRO A 101 21.02 1.62 3.52
C PRO A 101 22.19 1.32 4.47
N TRP A 102 22.02 1.62 5.74
CA TRP A 102 22.96 1.30 6.80
C TRP A 102 22.21 0.89 8.08
N VAL A 103 22.90 0.23 9.00
CA VAL A 103 22.32 -0.29 10.24
C VAL A 103 22.77 0.57 11.42
N LEU A 104 21.81 1.04 12.21
CA LEU A 104 22.03 1.60 13.54
C LEU A 104 21.75 0.50 14.57
N GLU A 105 22.80 -0.03 15.19
CA GLU A 105 22.68 -1.07 16.20
C GLU A 105 22.26 -0.49 17.54
N ASN A 106 21.38 -1.18 18.27
CA ASN A 106 20.96 -0.88 19.63
C ASN A 106 20.59 0.59 19.84
N TYR A 107 19.58 1.05 19.08
CA TYR A 107 19.11 2.44 19.12
C TYR A 107 18.83 2.88 20.57
N ASP A 108 19.40 4.00 20.99
CA ASP A 108 19.39 4.47 22.39
C ASP A 108 18.28 5.48 22.71
N GLY A 109 17.44 5.84 21.72
CA GLY A 109 16.35 6.81 21.88
C GLY A 109 16.76 8.26 21.60
N SER A 110 18.00 8.52 21.20
CA SER A 110 18.49 9.86 20.84
C SER A 110 18.22 10.22 19.38
N ASP A 111 18.49 11.50 19.04
CA ASP A 111 18.47 11.96 17.66
C ASP A 111 19.48 11.19 16.79
N ILE A 112 19.09 10.85 15.57
CA ILE A 112 19.92 10.06 14.65
C ILE A 112 20.53 10.99 13.59
N LEU A 113 21.85 11.08 13.55
CA LEU A 113 22.56 11.82 12.50
C LEU A 113 22.66 10.95 11.24
N LEU A 114 21.75 11.18 10.28
CA LEU A 114 21.69 10.42 9.03
C LEU A 114 22.81 10.81 8.08
N ASN A 115 23.10 12.11 7.97
CA ASN A 115 24.13 12.62 7.04
C ASN A 115 24.91 13.78 7.67
N PRO A 116 26.17 13.55 8.07
CA PRO A 116 27.02 14.60 8.66
C PRO A 116 27.33 15.74 7.70
N GLU A 117 27.56 15.44 6.42
CA GLU A 117 27.94 16.45 5.42
C GLU A 117 26.77 17.39 5.11
N LYS A 118 25.56 16.83 4.96
CA LYS A 118 24.33 17.60 4.67
C LYS A 118 23.61 18.06 5.94
N LYS A 119 24.12 17.67 7.11
CA LYS A 119 23.52 17.96 8.43
C LYS A 119 22.06 17.50 8.53
N ILE A 120 21.76 16.31 7.98
CA ILE A 120 20.44 15.71 8.07
C ILE A 120 20.36 14.93 9.38
N VAL A 121 19.43 15.33 10.24
CA VAL A 121 19.19 14.71 11.53
C VAL A 121 17.72 14.28 11.59
N MET A 122 17.48 13.05 12.00
CA MET A 122 16.17 12.54 12.36
C MET A 122 15.98 12.75 13.85
N ARG A 123 15.09 13.65 14.23
CA ARG A 123 14.91 14.05 15.62
C ARG A 123 13.89 13.15 16.31
N ALA A 124 14.22 12.66 17.48
CA ALA A 124 13.35 11.77 18.24
C ALA A 124 12.03 12.44 18.68
N ASP A 125 12.04 13.77 18.90
CA ASP A 125 10.84 14.54 19.23
C ASP A 125 9.93 14.83 18.03
N GLU A 126 10.48 14.85 16.79
CA GLU A 126 9.72 14.99 15.55
C GLU A 126 9.13 13.65 15.07
N PHE A 127 9.74 12.53 15.43
CA PHE A 127 9.34 11.17 15.05
C PHE A 127 9.05 10.29 16.28
N PRO A 128 7.88 10.43 16.92
CA PRO A 128 7.55 9.75 18.18
C PRO A 128 7.57 8.22 18.11
N SER A 129 7.39 7.64 16.91
CA SER A 129 7.45 6.19 16.68
C SER A 129 8.79 5.59 17.07
N LEU A 130 9.89 6.33 16.95
CA LEU A 130 11.23 5.92 17.35
C LEU A 130 11.30 5.43 18.81
N SER A 131 10.50 6.00 19.71
CA SER A 131 10.48 5.61 21.13
C SER A 131 10.10 4.15 21.36
N ARG A 132 9.41 3.51 20.43
CA ARG A 132 9.00 2.10 20.49
C ARG A 132 10.15 1.14 20.24
N TYR A 133 11.23 1.62 19.61
CA TYR A 133 12.32 0.81 19.08
C TYR A 133 13.64 1.00 19.85
N VAL A 134 13.61 1.64 21.01
CA VAL A 134 14.79 1.76 21.88
C VAL A 134 15.30 0.37 22.25
N GLY A 135 16.60 0.13 22.00
CA GLY A 135 17.25 -1.17 22.21
C GLY A 135 17.15 -2.13 21.00
N GLN A 136 16.54 -1.70 19.90
CA GLN A 136 16.46 -2.46 18.64
C GLN A 136 17.45 -1.92 17.60
N ASP A 137 17.64 -2.71 16.54
CA ASP A 137 18.50 -2.35 15.41
C ASP A 137 17.67 -1.82 14.27
N LEU A 138 18.03 -0.65 13.74
CA LEU A 138 17.26 0.04 12.70
C LEU A 138 18.03 0.06 11.37
N ILE A 139 17.35 -0.22 10.27
CA ILE A 139 17.86 0.04 8.92
C ILE A 139 17.33 1.41 8.48
N LEU A 140 18.24 2.30 8.08
CA LEU A 140 17.97 3.67 7.65
C LEU A 140 18.74 4.00 6.38
N THR A 141 18.51 5.21 5.83
CA THR A 141 19.32 5.76 4.74
C THR A 141 20.14 6.96 5.22
N ASP A 142 20.91 7.55 4.30
CA ASP A 142 21.61 8.81 4.55
C ASP A 142 20.69 10.05 4.55
N GLY A 143 19.37 9.87 4.51
CA GLY A 143 18.38 10.94 4.49
C GLY A 143 18.30 11.73 3.20
N THR A 144 18.92 11.25 2.11
CA THR A 144 18.81 11.88 0.77
C THR A 144 17.81 11.19 -0.14
N THR A 145 17.38 9.98 0.25
CA THR A 145 16.40 9.14 -0.45
C THR A 145 15.41 8.54 0.56
N LEU A 146 14.30 7.98 0.11
CA LEU A 146 13.57 7.00 0.90
C LEU A 146 14.42 5.74 1.10
N LEU A 147 13.99 4.82 1.98
CA LEU A 147 14.63 3.51 2.16
C LEU A 147 14.01 2.45 1.23
N GLY A 148 12.70 2.53 1.02
CA GLY A 148 11.89 1.51 0.36
C GLY A 148 11.60 0.31 1.26
N GLY A 149 11.50 0.54 2.57
CA GLY A 149 10.97 -0.42 3.53
C GLY A 149 9.55 -0.79 3.16
N ASP A 150 8.80 0.17 2.71
CA ASP A 150 7.55 0.10 1.97
C ASP A 150 7.87 -0.20 0.50
N ASP A 151 7.70 -1.45 -0.03
CA ASP A 151 7.26 -2.65 0.72
C ASP A 151 8.34 -3.75 0.72
N LYS A 152 9.62 -3.39 0.54
CA LYS A 152 10.74 -4.36 0.49
C LYS A 152 11.00 -5.05 1.83
N ALA A 153 10.49 -4.50 2.94
CA ALA A 153 10.53 -5.18 4.24
C ALA A 153 9.66 -6.44 4.22
N SER A 154 8.45 -6.34 3.67
CA SER A 154 7.55 -7.47 3.45
C SER A 154 8.12 -8.50 2.49
N ILE A 155 8.67 -8.02 1.36
CA ILE A 155 9.37 -8.92 0.42
C ILE A 155 10.48 -9.68 1.16
N SER A 156 11.26 -9.00 2.01
CA SER A 156 12.34 -9.63 2.78
C SER A 156 11.82 -10.70 3.74
N ALA A 157 10.69 -10.44 4.42
CA ALA A 157 10.05 -11.40 5.32
C ALA A 157 9.48 -12.62 4.57
N ILE A 158 8.76 -12.39 3.46
CA ILE A 158 8.17 -13.44 2.62
C ILE A 158 9.29 -14.33 2.03
N MET A 159 10.35 -13.74 1.48
CA MET A 159 11.48 -14.46 0.90
C MET A 159 12.27 -15.24 1.95
N THR A 160 12.35 -14.74 3.18
CA THR A 160 12.99 -15.46 4.29
C THR A 160 12.15 -16.65 4.74
N MET A 161 10.84 -16.49 4.88
CA MET A 161 9.92 -17.59 5.15
C MET A 161 9.97 -18.65 4.04
N ALA A 162 10.00 -18.24 2.77
CA ALA A 162 10.11 -19.14 1.63
C ALA A 162 11.40 -19.95 1.65
N ALA A 163 12.55 -19.30 1.87
CA ALA A 163 13.85 -19.95 1.99
C ALA A 163 13.86 -20.95 3.15
N TYR A 164 13.25 -20.59 4.28
CA TYR A 164 13.15 -21.48 5.44
C TYR A 164 12.39 -22.78 5.12
N TYR A 165 11.22 -22.70 4.49
CA TYR A 165 10.46 -23.90 4.12
C TYR A 165 11.16 -24.73 3.05
N CYS A 166 11.79 -24.11 2.07
CA CYS A 166 12.57 -24.85 1.06
C CYS A 166 13.78 -25.58 1.66
N ALA A 167 14.42 -25.01 2.68
CA ALA A 167 15.55 -25.62 3.39
C ALA A 167 15.11 -26.71 4.39
N HIS A 168 13.86 -26.68 4.86
CA HIS A 168 13.32 -27.54 5.90
C HIS A 168 12.07 -28.31 5.44
N PRO A 169 12.19 -29.22 4.44
CA PRO A 169 11.07 -29.98 3.92
C PRO A 169 10.43 -30.95 4.93
N GLU A 170 11.06 -31.17 6.07
CA GLU A 170 10.53 -31.94 7.20
C GLU A 170 9.44 -31.18 7.97
N ILE A 171 9.37 -29.85 7.85
CA ILE A 171 8.34 -29.04 8.52
C ILE A 171 7.04 -29.16 7.72
N PRO A 172 5.94 -29.65 8.34
CA PRO A 172 4.68 -29.82 7.63
C PRO A 172 4.00 -28.49 7.33
N HIS A 173 3.64 -28.26 6.06
CA HIS A 173 2.90 -27.13 5.59
C HIS A 173 2.02 -27.46 4.38
N GLY A 174 0.94 -26.70 4.16
CA GLY A 174 0.11 -26.75 2.96
C GLY A 174 0.80 -26.10 1.75
N LEU A 175 0.07 -25.96 0.64
CA LEU A 175 0.55 -25.21 -0.51
C LEU A 175 0.68 -23.72 -0.13
N ILE A 176 1.86 -23.14 -0.37
CA ILE A 176 2.12 -21.71 -0.18
C ILE A 176 2.32 -21.07 -1.55
N CYS A 177 1.57 -20.00 -1.84
CA CYS A 177 1.63 -19.27 -3.10
C CYS A 177 2.17 -17.86 -2.84
N LEU A 178 3.10 -17.41 -3.66
CA LEU A 178 3.74 -16.10 -3.52
C LEU A 178 3.48 -15.27 -4.77
N ALA A 179 3.23 -13.97 -4.61
CA ALA A 179 3.22 -13.01 -5.70
C ALA A 179 3.86 -11.69 -5.26
N PHE A 180 4.63 -11.08 -6.18
CA PHE A 180 5.20 -9.75 -6.01
C PHE A 180 4.70 -8.86 -7.14
N THR A 181 4.04 -7.76 -6.82
CA THR A 181 3.21 -6.94 -7.70
C THR A 181 3.83 -5.56 -7.95
N PRO A 182 3.61 -4.93 -9.12
CA PRO A 182 4.08 -3.57 -9.39
C PRO A 182 3.02 -2.52 -9.08
N ASP A 183 3.45 -1.23 -9.02
CA ASP A 183 2.63 -0.02 -9.13
C ASP A 183 1.53 0.12 -8.07
N GLU A 184 1.69 -0.48 -6.90
CA GLU A 184 0.77 -0.32 -5.77
C GLU A 184 0.65 1.16 -5.40
N GLU A 185 1.78 1.83 -5.22
CA GLU A 185 1.96 3.22 -4.76
C GLU A 185 1.34 4.31 -5.65
N VAL A 186 1.02 3.92 -6.88
CA VAL A 186 0.37 4.82 -7.85
C VAL A 186 -1.03 4.33 -8.27
N GLY A 187 -1.57 3.39 -7.51
CA GLY A 187 -2.93 2.88 -7.68
C GLY A 187 -3.08 1.76 -8.68
N GLY A 188 -2.01 1.05 -9.02
CA GLY A 188 -2.01 -0.16 -9.84
C GLY A 188 -2.74 -1.31 -9.18
N LEU A 189 -2.64 -1.43 -7.85
CA LEU A 189 -3.43 -2.29 -6.99
C LEU A 189 -3.60 -3.72 -7.52
N ALA A 190 -2.50 -4.37 -7.89
CA ALA A 190 -2.46 -5.75 -8.38
C ALA A 190 -3.47 -6.07 -9.52
N HIS A 191 -3.87 -5.09 -10.33
CA HIS A 191 -4.88 -5.29 -11.39
C HIS A 191 -4.48 -6.36 -12.41
N THR A 192 -3.20 -6.50 -12.71
CA THR A 192 -2.68 -7.43 -13.71
C THR A 192 -2.32 -8.78 -13.17
N MET A 193 -2.38 -9.00 -11.84
CA MET A 193 -2.07 -10.27 -11.22
C MET A 193 -3.02 -11.37 -11.73
N ASP A 194 -2.48 -12.46 -12.27
CA ASP A 194 -3.24 -13.63 -12.72
C ASP A 194 -3.55 -14.54 -11.51
N LEU A 195 -4.79 -14.49 -11.05
CA LEU A 195 -5.26 -15.26 -9.88
C LEU A 195 -5.26 -16.78 -10.14
N ALA A 196 -5.44 -17.22 -11.38
CA ALA A 196 -5.41 -18.64 -11.72
C ALA A 196 -3.97 -19.18 -11.63
N ARG A 197 -2.98 -18.40 -12.10
CA ARG A 197 -1.55 -18.70 -11.97
C ARG A 197 -1.10 -18.68 -10.50
N PHE A 198 -1.54 -17.70 -9.74
CA PHE A 198 -1.27 -17.61 -8.31
C PHE A 198 -1.69 -18.87 -7.57
N GLY A 199 -2.94 -19.31 -7.73
CA GLY A 199 -3.39 -20.65 -7.36
C GLY A 199 -3.80 -20.82 -5.90
N SER A 200 -3.82 -19.78 -5.06
CA SER A 200 -4.43 -19.82 -3.74
C SER A 200 -5.83 -19.19 -3.78
N PRO A 201 -6.82 -19.76 -3.07
CA PRO A 201 -8.15 -19.16 -2.97
C PRO A 201 -8.24 -17.97 -2.01
N VAL A 202 -7.23 -17.75 -1.18
CA VAL A 202 -7.12 -16.67 -0.20
C VAL A 202 -5.68 -16.20 -0.10
N ALA A 203 -5.47 -14.96 0.31
CA ALA A 203 -4.12 -14.44 0.53
C ALA A 203 -4.08 -13.46 1.71
N TYR A 204 -2.89 -13.04 2.06
CA TYR A 204 -2.58 -11.90 2.91
C TYR A 204 -1.60 -11.01 2.16
N THR A 205 -1.90 -9.71 2.07
CA THR A 205 -0.88 -8.73 1.75
C THR A 205 -0.09 -8.42 3.00
N LEU A 206 1.19 -8.12 2.80
CA LEU A 206 2.01 -7.52 3.85
C LEU A 206 2.30 -6.10 3.39
N ASP A 207 1.81 -5.12 4.13
CA ASP A 207 1.97 -3.71 3.80
C ASP A 207 1.49 -2.90 5.01
N GLY A 208 2.16 -1.80 5.35
CA GLY A 208 1.76 -0.95 6.47
C GLY A 208 2.77 -0.82 7.59
N ASP A 209 2.50 0.18 8.43
CA ASP A 209 3.34 0.60 9.54
C ASP A 209 3.38 -0.47 10.66
N HIS A 210 3.56 -0.13 11.81
CA HIS A 210 3.55 -0.77 13.12
C HIS A 210 3.36 -2.30 13.17
N LEU A 211 4.39 -2.98 13.63
CA LEU A 211 4.38 -4.43 13.82
C LEU A 211 3.20 -4.93 14.67
N GLY A 212 2.53 -6.00 14.20
CA GLY A 212 1.40 -6.64 14.86
C GLY A 212 0.05 -5.95 14.58
N TRP A 213 0.06 -4.90 13.78
CA TRP A 213 -1.17 -4.31 13.27
C TRP A 213 -1.67 -5.07 12.04
N TYR A 214 -2.96 -4.98 11.78
CA TYR A 214 -3.59 -5.57 10.60
C TYR A 214 -4.79 -4.73 10.19
N GLU A 215 -5.18 -4.87 8.94
CA GLU A 215 -6.28 -4.15 8.34
C GLU A 215 -7.23 -5.12 7.65
N ASP A 216 -8.51 -4.98 7.99
CA ASP A 216 -9.62 -5.69 7.36
C ASP A 216 -10.67 -4.71 6.79
N GLU A 217 -10.33 -3.42 6.78
CA GLU A 217 -11.20 -2.34 6.36
C GLU A 217 -10.38 -1.21 5.72
N THR A 218 -10.80 -0.77 4.51
CA THR A 218 -10.20 0.34 3.75
C THR A 218 -11.26 1.38 3.43
N PHE A 219 -10.85 2.55 2.94
CA PHE A 219 -11.82 3.48 2.34
C PHE A 219 -12.54 2.88 1.12
N ASN A 220 -13.77 3.38 0.84
CA ASN A 220 -14.28 3.50 -0.52
C ASN A 220 -13.70 4.77 -1.13
N ALA A 221 -13.36 4.74 -2.40
CA ALA A 221 -12.62 5.80 -3.06
C ALA A 221 -13.12 6.09 -4.47
N SER A 222 -13.29 7.36 -4.77
CA SER A 222 -13.47 7.85 -6.15
C SER A 222 -12.64 9.09 -6.42
N GLY A 223 -12.32 9.27 -7.70
CA GLY A 223 -11.81 10.50 -8.27
C GLY A 223 -12.93 11.24 -8.99
N ALA A 224 -12.99 12.55 -8.89
CA ALA A 224 -13.97 13.36 -9.61
C ALA A 224 -13.26 14.48 -10.38
N LEU A 225 -13.51 14.51 -11.68
CA LEU A 225 -13.04 15.57 -12.58
C LEU A 225 -14.19 16.57 -12.84
N ILE A 226 -14.02 17.80 -12.38
CA ILE A 226 -14.94 18.90 -12.62
C ILE A 226 -14.38 19.74 -13.76
N SER A 227 -15.13 19.86 -14.85
CA SER A 227 -14.76 20.72 -15.98
C SER A 227 -15.74 21.88 -16.11
N ILE A 228 -15.20 23.10 -16.22
CA ILE A 228 -15.97 24.33 -16.25
C ILE A 228 -15.67 25.08 -17.52
N ARG A 229 -16.73 25.50 -18.24
CA ARG A 229 -16.64 26.32 -19.44
C ARG A 229 -17.01 27.75 -19.13
N GLY A 230 -16.09 28.65 -19.38
CA GLY A 230 -16.30 30.08 -19.28
C GLY A 230 -16.56 30.75 -20.63
N ARG A 231 -16.61 32.06 -20.58
CA ARG A 231 -16.68 32.94 -21.77
C ARG A 231 -16.00 34.25 -21.45
N SER A 232 -14.80 34.47 -21.99
CA SER A 232 -14.10 35.72 -21.80
C SER A 232 -14.53 36.79 -22.80
N VAL A 233 -14.52 38.02 -22.38
CA VAL A 233 -14.70 39.21 -23.18
C VAL A 233 -13.86 40.34 -22.59
N HIS A 234 -13.73 41.47 -23.30
CA HIS A 234 -13.03 42.65 -22.76
C HIS A 234 -13.65 43.07 -21.41
N THR A 235 -12.83 43.17 -20.38
CA THR A 235 -13.28 43.40 -18.98
C THR A 235 -14.11 44.69 -18.81
N GLY A 236 -13.79 45.73 -19.55
CA GLY A 236 -14.54 47.03 -19.51
C GLY A 236 -15.95 46.93 -20.10
N THR A 237 -16.30 45.87 -20.85
CA THR A 237 -17.61 45.65 -21.47
C THR A 237 -18.24 44.31 -21.07
N ALA A 238 -17.74 43.69 -20.00
CA ALA A 238 -18.07 42.33 -19.62
C ALA A 238 -19.46 42.15 -18.96
N LYS A 239 -20.13 43.25 -18.53
CA LYS A 239 -21.37 43.16 -17.75
C LYS A 239 -22.47 42.41 -18.51
N GLY A 240 -22.95 41.30 -17.93
CA GLY A 240 -24.00 40.46 -18.49
C GLY A 240 -23.56 39.55 -19.66
N ILE A 241 -22.26 39.54 -19.99
CA ILE A 241 -21.69 38.72 -21.08
C ILE A 241 -20.66 37.74 -20.58
N MET A 242 -19.71 38.20 -19.77
CA MET A 242 -18.62 37.35 -19.27
C MET A 242 -19.13 36.26 -18.33
N VAL A 243 -18.62 35.07 -18.49
CA VAL A 243 -18.72 33.95 -17.55
C VAL A 243 -17.29 33.54 -17.20
N ASN A 244 -16.86 33.82 -15.98
CA ASN A 244 -15.49 33.55 -15.54
C ASN A 244 -15.41 32.16 -14.91
N ALA A 245 -14.77 31.21 -15.60
CA ALA A 245 -14.63 29.84 -15.09
C ALA A 245 -13.79 29.75 -13.80
N ALA A 246 -12.83 30.67 -13.59
CA ALA A 246 -12.05 30.71 -12.35
C ALA A 246 -12.93 31.11 -11.13
N ASP A 247 -13.87 32.03 -11.30
CA ASP A 247 -14.82 32.40 -10.22
C ASP A 247 -15.74 31.23 -9.89
N ILE A 248 -16.20 30.48 -10.92
CA ILE A 248 -17.06 29.30 -10.74
C ILE A 248 -16.29 28.19 -10.04
N ALA A 249 -15.02 27.95 -10.38
CA ALA A 249 -14.15 26.97 -9.70
C ALA A 249 -14.00 27.33 -8.22
N SER A 250 -13.76 28.59 -7.90
CA SER A 250 -13.72 29.07 -6.52
C SER A 250 -15.05 28.83 -5.80
N ALA A 251 -16.18 29.13 -6.46
CA ALA A 251 -17.50 28.90 -5.88
C ALA A 251 -17.74 27.41 -5.58
N PHE A 252 -17.38 26.52 -6.52
CA PHE A 252 -17.47 25.06 -6.32
C PHE A 252 -16.67 24.63 -5.08
N MET A 253 -15.40 25.05 -4.96
CA MET A 253 -14.56 24.71 -3.80
C MET A 253 -15.14 25.23 -2.47
N HIS A 254 -15.84 26.38 -2.47
CA HIS A 254 -16.51 26.91 -1.28
C HIS A 254 -17.79 26.16 -0.91
N MET A 255 -18.41 25.43 -1.84
CA MET A 255 -19.57 24.57 -1.54
C MET A 255 -19.15 23.30 -0.79
N LEU A 256 -17.89 22.86 -0.92
CA LEU A 256 -17.41 21.66 -0.21
C LEU A 256 -17.37 21.94 1.31
N PRO A 257 -17.83 20.97 2.15
CA PRO A 257 -17.84 21.14 3.60
C PRO A 257 -16.44 21.45 4.14
N PRO A 258 -16.25 22.56 4.84
CA PRO A 258 -14.90 23.02 5.24
C PRO A 258 -14.22 22.12 6.27
N ALA A 259 -15.00 21.39 7.09
CA ALA A 259 -14.49 20.47 8.10
C ALA A 259 -14.19 19.07 7.55
N GLU A 260 -14.68 18.73 6.35
CA GLU A 260 -14.55 17.40 5.75
C GLU A 260 -13.38 17.39 4.74
N LYS A 261 -12.20 17.72 5.23
CA LYS A 261 -10.95 17.74 4.45
C LYS A 261 -9.90 16.90 5.17
N PRO A 262 -8.88 16.34 4.48
CA PRO A 262 -7.86 15.47 5.09
C PRO A 262 -7.24 16.08 6.36
N GLN A 263 -6.94 17.36 6.36
CA GLN A 263 -6.31 18.05 7.49
C GLN A 263 -7.22 18.26 8.72
N PHE A 264 -8.50 17.89 8.64
CA PHE A 264 -9.48 18.04 9.70
C PHE A 264 -10.22 16.75 10.04
N THR A 265 -9.83 15.63 9.44
CA THR A 265 -10.48 14.33 9.61
C THR A 265 -9.50 13.28 10.10
N GLU A 266 -9.97 12.40 10.98
CA GLU A 266 -9.20 11.28 11.55
C GLU A 266 -10.05 10.01 11.67
N GLY A 267 -9.43 8.89 12.04
CA GLY A 267 -10.10 7.61 12.23
C GLY A 267 -10.93 7.23 11.01
N LYS A 268 -12.23 7.00 11.19
CA LYS A 268 -13.16 6.61 10.12
C LYS A 268 -13.87 7.77 9.42
N GLU A 269 -13.50 8.99 9.70
CA GLU A 269 -14.11 10.16 9.06
C GLU A 269 -13.70 10.27 7.60
N GLY A 270 -14.71 10.38 6.71
CA GLY A 270 -14.49 10.58 5.28
C GLY A 270 -14.22 12.05 4.93
N PHE A 271 -13.76 12.29 3.70
CA PHE A 271 -13.40 13.63 3.26
C PHE A 271 -13.59 13.87 1.76
N PHE A 272 -13.58 15.16 1.39
CA PHE A 272 -13.33 15.66 0.05
C PHE A 272 -11.95 16.31 0.01
N HIS A 273 -11.13 16.02 -0.99
CA HIS A 273 -9.84 16.66 -1.16
C HIS A 273 -9.65 17.13 -2.60
N VAL A 274 -9.53 18.46 -2.77
CA VAL A 274 -9.15 19.03 -4.06
C VAL A 274 -7.64 18.85 -4.26
N VAL A 275 -7.27 17.97 -5.17
CA VAL A 275 -5.88 17.63 -5.47
C VAL A 275 -5.25 18.70 -6.37
N SER A 276 -6.00 19.14 -7.39
CA SER A 276 -5.53 20.18 -8.30
C SER A 276 -6.67 21.07 -8.78
N CYS A 277 -6.31 22.30 -9.14
CA CYS A 277 -7.21 23.26 -9.77
C CYS A 277 -6.41 24.13 -10.76
N GLU A 278 -6.74 23.99 -12.04
CA GLU A 278 -6.22 24.86 -13.10
C GLU A 278 -7.36 25.70 -13.65
N ALA A 279 -7.22 27.02 -13.65
CA ALA A 279 -8.31 27.91 -13.98
C ALA A 279 -7.87 29.17 -14.75
N THR A 280 -8.63 29.48 -15.79
CA THR A 280 -8.59 30.76 -16.53
C THR A 280 -10.00 31.33 -16.59
N CYS A 281 -10.21 32.46 -17.30
CA CYS A 281 -11.55 32.97 -17.53
C CYS A 281 -12.39 32.06 -18.45
N ASP A 282 -11.74 31.41 -19.44
CA ASP A 282 -12.44 30.62 -20.46
C ASP A 282 -12.69 29.16 -20.03
N GLN A 283 -11.85 28.62 -19.16
CA GLN A 283 -11.97 27.23 -18.72
C GLN A 283 -11.35 27.02 -17.36
N ALA A 284 -11.87 26.05 -16.61
CA ALA A 284 -11.24 25.52 -15.42
C ALA A 284 -11.43 24.02 -15.31
N GLN A 285 -10.45 23.35 -14.71
CA GLN A 285 -10.54 21.96 -14.31
C GLN A 285 -10.11 21.80 -12.86
N LEU A 286 -10.89 21.02 -12.13
CA LEU A 286 -10.52 20.59 -10.77
C LEU A 286 -10.53 19.07 -10.74
N TYR A 287 -9.49 18.50 -10.16
CA TYR A 287 -9.48 17.09 -9.79
C TYR A 287 -9.58 16.99 -8.28
N LEU A 288 -10.53 16.21 -7.82
CA LEU A 288 -10.72 15.94 -6.41
C LEU A 288 -10.93 14.46 -6.14
N ILE A 289 -10.61 14.03 -4.94
CA ILE A 289 -10.85 12.67 -4.45
C ILE A 289 -11.87 12.70 -3.33
N VAL A 290 -12.69 11.65 -3.29
CA VAL A 290 -13.70 11.40 -2.26
C VAL A 290 -13.36 10.11 -1.55
N ARG A 291 -13.43 10.11 -0.22
CA ARG A 291 -13.13 8.97 0.64
C ARG A 291 -14.17 8.84 1.74
N ASP A 292 -14.61 7.62 2.01
CA ASP A 292 -15.39 7.27 3.20
C ASP A 292 -15.33 5.77 3.45
N PHE A 293 -15.37 5.35 4.73
CA PHE A 293 -15.47 3.93 5.08
C PHE A 293 -16.87 3.37 4.88
N ASP A 294 -17.89 4.17 5.21
CA ASP A 294 -19.28 3.78 5.07
C ASP A 294 -19.77 3.96 3.63
N ARG A 295 -20.25 2.89 3.01
CA ARG A 295 -20.70 2.90 1.61
C ARG A 295 -21.85 3.88 1.37
N ASP A 296 -22.85 3.91 2.26
CA ASP A 296 -24.02 4.77 2.09
C ASP A 296 -23.65 6.26 2.25
N VAL A 297 -22.69 6.57 3.14
CA VAL A 297 -22.16 7.92 3.30
C VAL A 297 -21.29 8.31 2.10
N PHE A 298 -20.48 7.41 1.61
CA PHE A 298 -19.67 7.61 0.40
C PHE A 298 -20.54 7.96 -0.82
N GLU A 299 -21.60 7.20 -1.07
CA GLU A 299 -22.54 7.47 -2.17
C GLU A 299 -23.27 8.81 -2.00
N LYS A 300 -23.59 9.20 -0.76
CA LYS A 300 -24.16 10.53 -0.48
C LYS A 300 -23.14 11.65 -0.77
N ARG A 301 -21.85 11.42 -0.51
CA ARG A 301 -20.79 12.38 -0.87
C ARG A 301 -20.69 12.56 -2.39
N GLU A 302 -20.73 11.49 -3.16
CA GLU A 302 -20.75 11.57 -4.61
C GLU A 302 -22.01 12.31 -5.12
N ALA A 303 -23.19 11.97 -4.58
CA ALA A 303 -24.44 12.65 -4.91
C ALA A 303 -24.38 14.15 -4.59
N TYR A 304 -23.72 14.54 -3.49
CA TYR A 304 -23.53 15.95 -3.14
C TYR A 304 -22.72 16.71 -4.20
N LEU A 305 -21.70 16.10 -4.80
CA LEU A 305 -20.95 16.74 -5.89
C LEU A 305 -21.83 17.00 -7.11
N PHE A 306 -22.72 16.07 -7.47
CA PHE A 306 -23.70 16.30 -8.54
C PHE A 306 -24.66 17.43 -8.18
N ASP A 307 -25.07 17.56 -6.93
CA ASP A 307 -25.93 18.67 -6.48
C ASP A 307 -25.20 20.03 -6.56
N CYS A 308 -23.91 20.07 -6.24
CA CYS A 308 -23.09 21.27 -6.42
C CYS A 308 -23.03 21.68 -7.89
N VAL A 309 -22.77 20.74 -8.79
CA VAL A 309 -22.73 20.97 -10.25
C VAL A 309 -24.10 21.46 -10.75
N ARG A 310 -25.18 20.83 -10.32
CA ARG A 310 -26.55 21.26 -10.68
C ARG A 310 -26.81 22.70 -10.26
N THR A 311 -26.47 23.05 -9.02
CA THR A 311 -26.66 24.41 -8.48
C THR A 311 -25.89 25.46 -9.29
N LEU A 312 -24.65 25.16 -9.68
CA LEU A 312 -23.86 26.08 -10.51
C LEU A 312 -24.41 26.21 -11.91
N ASN A 313 -24.91 25.11 -12.51
CA ASN A 313 -25.56 25.16 -13.81
C ASN A 313 -26.88 25.93 -13.80
N GLU A 314 -27.65 25.89 -12.72
CA GLU A 314 -28.84 26.75 -12.53
C GLU A 314 -28.47 28.24 -12.48
N GLN A 315 -27.33 28.57 -11.89
CA GLN A 315 -26.86 29.96 -11.72
C GLN A 315 -26.19 30.52 -12.99
N TYR A 316 -25.34 29.72 -13.64
CA TYR A 316 -24.45 30.18 -14.74
C TYR A 316 -24.89 29.72 -16.13
N GLY A 317 -25.88 28.86 -16.22
CA GLY A 317 -26.43 28.30 -17.45
C GLY A 317 -26.13 26.79 -17.60
N PRO A 318 -26.95 26.08 -18.37
CA PRO A 318 -26.81 24.65 -18.56
C PRO A 318 -25.46 24.30 -19.21
N GLU A 319 -24.90 23.16 -18.85
CA GLU A 319 -23.62 22.63 -19.37
C GLU A 319 -22.38 23.53 -19.13
N THR A 320 -22.51 24.55 -18.25
CA THR A 320 -21.36 25.37 -17.82
C THR A 320 -20.38 24.54 -17.00
N VAL A 321 -20.89 23.67 -16.14
CA VAL A 321 -20.11 22.78 -15.28
C VAL A 321 -20.50 21.33 -15.59
N SER A 322 -19.50 20.47 -15.76
CA SER A 322 -19.67 19.02 -15.88
C SER A 322 -18.84 18.30 -14.84
N ILE A 323 -19.26 17.09 -14.49
CA ILE A 323 -18.58 16.22 -13.56
C ILE A 323 -18.46 14.81 -14.13
N GLU A 324 -17.29 14.19 -13.98
CA GLU A 324 -17.04 12.79 -14.24
C GLU A 324 -16.48 12.17 -12.96
N ILE A 325 -17.13 11.11 -12.45
CA ILE A 325 -16.70 10.37 -11.27
C ILE A 325 -16.23 8.99 -11.70
N THR A 326 -15.03 8.61 -11.26
CA THR A 326 -14.44 7.29 -11.49
C THR A 326 -14.18 6.61 -10.15
N GLU A 327 -14.77 5.43 -9.95
CA GLU A 327 -14.48 4.58 -8.79
C GLU A 327 -13.01 4.13 -8.88
N GLN A 328 -12.27 4.24 -7.79
CA GLN A 328 -10.86 3.83 -7.71
C GLN A 328 -10.72 2.49 -7.01
N TYR A 329 -11.31 2.35 -5.84
CA TYR A 329 -11.36 1.11 -5.07
C TYR A 329 -12.52 1.15 -4.06
N ARG A 330 -12.81 -0.01 -3.47
CA ARG A 330 -13.87 -0.20 -2.47
C ARG A 330 -13.29 -0.68 -1.15
N ASN A 331 -14.09 -0.50 -0.09
CA ASN A 331 -13.77 -1.00 1.23
C ASN A 331 -13.73 -2.54 1.23
N MET A 332 -12.55 -3.13 1.50
CA MET A 332 -12.37 -4.59 1.51
C MET A 332 -13.23 -5.31 2.54
N LYS A 333 -13.73 -4.62 3.56
CA LYS A 333 -14.63 -5.19 4.56
C LYS A 333 -15.91 -5.77 3.94
N GLU A 334 -16.41 -5.20 2.83
CA GLU A 334 -17.57 -5.72 2.11
C GLU A 334 -17.37 -7.20 1.69
N VAL A 335 -16.13 -7.57 1.39
CA VAL A 335 -15.74 -8.94 1.04
C VAL A 335 -15.37 -9.74 2.28
N LEU A 336 -14.45 -9.20 3.10
CA LEU A 336 -13.82 -9.91 4.21
C LEU A 336 -14.82 -10.30 5.32
N GLN A 337 -15.93 -9.58 5.48
CA GLN A 337 -16.98 -9.96 6.41
C GLN A 337 -17.58 -11.36 6.12
N ASN A 338 -17.43 -11.88 4.90
CA ASN A 338 -17.85 -13.22 4.51
C ASN A 338 -16.77 -14.28 4.75
N TYR A 339 -15.57 -13.87 5.19
CA TYR A 339 -14.41 -14.72 5.47
C TYR A 339 -13.81 -14.41 6.86
N PRO A 340 -14.63 -14.43 7.93
CA PRO A 340 -14.17 -14.02 9.27
C PRO A 340 -13.04 -14.89 9.82
N GLU A 341 -12.91 -16.11 9.32
CA GLU A 341 -11.83 -17.04 9.68
C GLU A 341 -10.46 -16.52 9.27
N LEU A 342 -10.34 -15.79 8.14
CA LEU A 342 -9.04 -15.23 7.70
C LEU A 342 -8.51 -14.20 8.70
N VAL A 343 -9.39 -13.30 9.14
CA VAL A 343 -9.05 -12.29 10.15
C VAL A 343 -8.79 -12.95 11.51
N ALA A 344 -9.55 -13.99 11.87
CA ALA A 344 -9.34 -14.73 13.11
C ALA A 344 -8.00 -15.49 13.10
N ASP A 345 -7.64 -16.15 11.99
CA ASP A 345 -6.37 -16.85 11.81
C ASP A 345 -5.18 -15.86 11.89
N LEU A 346 -5.29 -14.68 11.27
CA LEU A 346 -4.27 -13.62 11.34
C LEU A 346 -4.07 -13.12 12.77
N LYS A 347 -5.16 -12.79 13.49
CA LYS A 347 -5.11 -12.37 14.90
C LYS A 347 -4.48 -13.43 15.78
N ARG A 348 -4.80 -14.70 15.54
CA ARG A 348 -4.20 -15.82 16.25
C ARG A 348 -2.70 -15.91 15.96
N ALA A 349 -2.28 -15.82 14.71
CA ALA A 349 -0.86 -15.87 14.34
C ALA A 349 -0.05 -14.76 15.01
N ILE A 350 -0.57 -13.52 15.01
CA ILE A 350 0.05 -12.38 15.71
C ILE A 350 0.15 -12.64 17.22
N SER A 351 -0.93 -13.16 17.84
CA SER A 351 -0.94 -13.44 19.28
C SER A 351 0.03 -14.57 19.66
N ASP A 352 0.10 -15.62 18.84
CA ASP A 352 0.91 -16.81 19.10
C ASP A 352 2.43 -16.49 19.09
N VAL A 353 2.86 -15.42 18.38
CA VAL A 353 4.25 -14.93 18.39
C VAL A 353 4.52 -13.89 19.48
N GLY A 354 3.57 -13.69 20.41
CA GLY A 354 3.74 -12.83 21.58
C GLY A 354 3.41 -11.35 21.34
N LEU A 355 2.74 -11.01 20.24
CA LEU A 355 2.31 -9.65 19.95
C LEU A 355 0.81 -9.47 20.25
N THR A 356 0.39 -8.23 20.43
CA THR A 356 -1.03 -7.89 20.56
C THR A 356 -1.57 -7.47 19.19
N PRO A 357 -2.54 -8.21 18.61
CA PRO A 357 -3.12 -7.81 17.33
C PRO A 357 -3.95 -6.53 17.49
N VAL A 358 -3.68 -5.54 16.66
CA VAL A 358 -4.41 -4.26 16.62
C VAL A 358 -5.01 -4.11 15.24
N CYS A 359 -6.34 -3.93 15.17
CA CYS A 359 -7.01 -3.60 13.92
C CYS A 359 -7.00 -2.09 13.72
N GLU A 360 -6.37 -1.63 12.65
CA GLU A 360 -6.40 -0.23 12.23
C GLU A 360 -7.10 -0.13 10.89
N PRO A 361 -8.19 0.65 10.76
CA PRO A 361 -8.81 0.91 9.46
C PRO A 361 -7.89 1.73 8.58
N PHE A 362 -7.53 1.23 7.41
CA PHE A 362 -6.62 1.92 6.51
C PHE A 362 -7.31 3.05 5.74
N ARG A 363 -6.78 4.26 5.86
CA ARG A 363 -7.33 5.47 5.20
C ARG A 363 -6.87 5.62 3.74
N GLY A 364 -6.65 4.51 3.08
CA GLY A 364 -6.21 4.37 1.69
C GLY A 364 -6.80 3.14 1.04
N GLY A 365 -6.20 2.71 -0.07
CA GLY A 365 -6.44 1.44 -0.73
C GLY A 365 -5.16 0.62 -0.70
N THR A 366 -5.27 -0.70 -0.77
CA THR A 366 -4.15 -1.64 -0.82
C THR A 366 -4.37 -2.66 -1.92
N ASP A 367 -3.32 -3.37 -2.31
CA ASP A 367 -3.44 -4.55 -3.17
C ASP A 367 -4.47 -5.54 -2.61
N GLY A 368 -4.51 -5.72 -1.27
CA GLY A 368 -5.48 -6.60 -0.61
C GLY A 368 -6.93 -6.20 -0.84
N ALA A 369 -7.23 -4.89 -0.86
CA ALA A 369 -8.57 -4.41 -1.18
C ALA A 369 -8.97 -4.77 -2.61
N ALA A 370 -8.12 -4.46 -3.59
CA ALA A 370 -8.38 -4.75 -5.00
C ALA A 370 -8.50 -6.26 -5.27
N LEU A 371 -7.59 -7.06 -4.72
CA LEU A 371 -7.59 -8.52 -4.84
C LEU A 371 -8.87 -9.13 -4.26
N SER A 372 -9.35 -8.61 -3.12
CA SER A 372 -10.59 -9.06 -2.48
C SER A 372 -11.79 -8.93 -3.43
N PHE A 373 -11.93 -7.81 -4.12
CA PHE A 373 -13.01 -7.61 -5.10
C PHE A 373 -12.81 -8.38 -6.41
N ARG A 374 -11.59 -8.86 -6.68
CA ARG A 374 -11.32 -9.76 -7.81
C ARG A 374 -11.56 -11.24 -7.48
N GLY A 375 -12.01 -11.54 -6.26
CA GLY A 375 -12.34 -12.89 -5.81
C GLY A 375 -11.23 -13.62 -5.06
N LEU A 376 -10.20 -12.88 -4.60
CA LEU A 376 -9.14 -13.36 -3.71
C LEU A 376 -9.25 -12.62 -2.37
N PRO A 377 -10.03 -13.11 -1.39
CA PRO A 377 -10.11 -12.50 -0.06
C PRO A 377 -8.72 -12.33 0.55
N CYS A 378 -8.36 -11.08 0.88
CA CYS A 378 -6.97 -10.72 1.18
C CYS A 378 -6.91 -9.60 2.24
N PRO A 379 -6.95 -9.93 3.54
CA PRO A 379 -6.67 -8.96 4.60
C PRO A 379 -5.20 -8.56 4.59
N ASN A 380 -4.90 -7.40 5.17
CA ASN A 380 -3.57 -6.84 5.22
C ASN A 380 -2.90 -7.06 6.59
N LEU A 381 -1.61 -7.40 6.59
CA LEU A 381 -0.72 -7.49 7.74
C LEU A 381 0.35 -6.41 7.64
N SER A 382 0.54 -5.62 8.67
CA SER A 382 1.56 -4.57 8.67
C SER A 382 2.99 -5.14 8.58
N ALA A 383 3.80 -4.50 7.76
CA ALA A 383 5.20 -4.86 7.52
C ALA A 383 6.13 -4.44 8.66
N GLY A 384 5.75 -3.39 9.42
CA GLY A 384 6.52 -2.88 10.55
C GLY A 384 7.63 -1.91 10.15
N TYR A 385 7.54 -1.29 8.98
CA TYR A 385 8.34 -0.11 8.63
C TYR A 385 7.73 1.15 9.26
N GLU A 386 8.45 2.25 9.23
CA GLU A 386 7.98 3.51 9.81
C GLU A 386 8.37 4.69 8.91
N ASN A 387 7.52 5.72 8.87
CA ASN A 387 7.70 6.94 8.10
C ASN A 387 7.84 6.70 6.58
N ALA A 388 7.05 5.79 6.02
CA ALA A 388 7.00 5.49 4.59
C ALA A 388 6.89 6.74 3.70
N HIS A 389 7.20 6.61 2.41
CA HIS A 389 7.16 7.66 1.38
C HIS A 389 8.11 8.85 1.62
N GLY A 390 9.00 8.74 2.61
CA GLY A 390 9.86 9.84 3.01
C GLY A 390 11.33 9.46 3.24
N ARG A 391 12.18 10.49 3.26
CA ARG A 391 13.63 10.34 3.49
C ARG A 391 14.00 9.98 4.93
N PHE A 392 13.03 9.95 5.85
CA PHE A 392 13.17 9.56 7.24
C PHE A 392 12.55 8.19 7.52
N GLU A 393 12.31 7.42 6.47
CA GLU A 393 11.87 6.04 6.55
C GLU A 393 12.91 5.16 7.23
N TYR A 394 12.44 4.24 8.06
CA TYR A 394 13.29 3.24 8.70
C TYR A 394 12.55 1.93 8.95
N VAL A 395 13.32 0.85 9.07
CA VAL A 395 12.79 -0.50 9.36
C VAL A 395 13.54 -1.10 10.55
N PRO A 396 12.87 -1.42 11.66
CA PRO A 396 13.46 -2.21 12.73
C PRO A 396 13.67 -3.65 12.27
N ILE A 397 14.89 -4.18 12.42
CA ILE A 397 15.22 -5.54 11.97
C ILE A 397 14.37 -6.58 12.70
N GLN A 398 14.16 -6.37 14.00
CA GLN A 398 13.36 -7.24 14.85
C GLN A 398 11.88 -7.27 14.43
N SER A 399 11.37 -6.20 13.81
CA SER A 399 10.02 -6.20 13.23
C SER A 399 9.91 -7.16 12.05
N MET A 400 10.89 -7.15 11.14
CA MET A 400 10.93 -8.11 10.03
C MET A 400 11.06 -9.56 10.50
N GLU A 401 11.90 -9.82 11.52
CA GLU A 401 12.00 -11.16 12.13
C GLU A 401 10.65 -11.64 12.64
N LYS A 402 9.94 -10.77 13.39
CA LYS A 402 8.60 -11.10 13.90
C LYS A 402 7.59 -11.35 12.79
N ASN A 403 7.68 -10.62 11.69
CA ASN A 403 6.82 -10.90 10.53
C ASN A 403 7.10 -12.28 9.94
N VAL A 404 8.37 -12.71 9.84
CA VAL A 404 8.67 -14.10 9.44
C VAL A 404 8.01 -15.10 10.38
N GLU A 405 8.08 -14.90 11.70
CA GLU A 405 7.42 -15.77 12.68
C GLU A 405 5.89 -15.79 12.49
N ILE A 406 5.25 -14.64 12.22
CA ILE A 406 3.81 -14.55 11.94
C ILE A 406 3.46 -15.33 10.67
N LEU A 407 4.23 -15.19 9.58
CA LEU A 407 4.02 -15.93 8.34
C LEU A 407 4.14 -17.44 8.52
N LEU A 408 5.17 -17.89 9.23
CA LEU A 408 5.35 -19.31 9.56
C LEU A 408 4.16 -19.83 10.38
N ARG A 409 3.68 -19.02 11.33
CA ARG A 409 2.53 -19.38 12.15
C ARG A 409 1.23 -19.45 11.36
N LEU A 410 1.00 -18.52 10.42
CA LEU A 410 -0.12 -18.58 9.48
C LEU A 410 -0.07 -19.86 8.65
N CYS A 411 1.08 -20.19 8.07
CA CYS A 411 1.25 -21.44 7.30
C CYS A 411 0.90 -22.67 8.14
N SER A 412 1.32 -22.71 9.41
CA SER A 412 1.00 -23.79 10.35
C SER A 412 -0.50 -23.88 10.65
N ILE A 413 -1.17 -22.73 10.89
CA ILE A 413 -2.62 -22.68 11.11
C ILE A 413 -3.36 -23.23 9.88
N PHE A 414 -2.97 -22.82 8.69
CA PHE A 414 -3.58 -23.28 7.44
C PHE A 414 -3.31 -24.76 7.14
N ALA A 415 -2.18 -25.28 7.58
CA ALA A 415 -1.86 -26.71 7.51
C ALA A 415 -2.61 -27.54 8.57
N GLY A 416 -3.21 -26.91 9.58
CA GLY A 416 -3.83 -27.61 10.71
C GLY A 416 -2.81 -28.28 11.64
N THR A 417 -1.55 -27.82 11.63
CA THR A 417 -0.46 -28.37 12.46
C THR A 417 -0.32 -27.59 13.77
N ALA A 418 0.05 -28.29 14.84
CA ALA A 418 0.55 -27.63 16.04
C ALA A 418 2.04 -27.29 15.83
N VAL A 419 2.42 -26.02 16.02
CA VAL A 419 3.81 -25.61 16.13
C VAL A 419 4.26 -25.74 17.56
#